data_4f030311242fe82265aca71d7cb5cbd5
#
_entry.id   4f030311242fe82265aca71d7cb5cbd5
#
_cell.length_a   1.000
_cell.length_b   1.000
_cell.length_c   1.000
_cell.angle_alpha   90.00
_cell.angle_beta   90.00
_cell.angle_gamma   90.00
#
_symmetry.space_group_name_H-M   'P 1'
#
loop_
_entity.id
_entity.type
_entity.pdbx_description
1 polymer ?
#
loop_
_entity_poly.entity_id
_entity_poly.type
_entity_poly.pdbx_seq_one_letter_code
_entity_poly.pdbx_strand_id
1 'polypeptide(L)'
;MTSSGLKMPPIAYRFVSVFLCVFIAMMACASTPAHAQELLQNRSFENPVTPSDGNNLYATIPAWTAIDIASSQPTPFNVIRPFSGLAGNPTATPSDGGVQYLDINNAGATIVQIIDIQSEGMIDLSGWYSVRDFQRPLTGLTISLRNSSNIVVATANTGFTSADPVGLWKQAFAWNIPVETGTYSVEVFIPDNANFDLASLVIKPALTVTKTSVAFSDPVSLANPKMIPGALTEYSITVATPSSYTVTNDSMSISDTTPANTALVVSDIAGPGSGPVLFTAGASMLSYSFISLASTSDDVEFSNDEGASWTYTPVVGANGTDPAVTGIRLRPKGTMAASSTLSSKFRYRVD
;
A
#
# COMPACT_ATOMS: atom_id res chain seq x y z
N MET A 1 -41.83 -31.07 -88.56
CA MET A 1 -42.06 -31.52 -87.14
C MET A 1 -41.17 -30.68 -86.26
N THR A 2 -41.79 -29.74 -85.65
CA THR A 2 -41.18 -28.68 -84.86
C THR A 2 -41.08 -29.04 -83.39
N SER A 3 -39.87 -29.10 -82.84
CA SER A 3 -39.61 -29.26 -81.41
C SER A 3 -39.43 -27.90 -80.75
N SER A 4 -40.38 -27.53 -79.93
CA SER A 4 -40.34 -26.30 -79.16
C SER A 4 -39.51 -26.52 -77.91
N GLY A 5 -38.34 -25.88 -77.86
CA GLY A 5 -37.50 -25.84 -76.66
C GLY A 5 -37.98 -24.77 -75.66
N LEU A 6 -38.35 -25.17 -74.51
CA LEU A 6 -38.71 -24.30 -73.35
C LEU A 6 -37.40 -23.69 -72.78
N LYS A 7 -37.27 -22.36 -72.82
CA LYS A 7 -36.20 -21.62 -72.15
C LYS A 7 -36.68 -21.32 -70.71
N MET A 8 -35.97 -21.86 -69.72
CA MET A 8 -36.11 -21.40 -68.35
C MET A 8 -35.24 -20.15 -68.05
N PRO A 9 -35.71 -19.19 -67.27
CA PRO A 9 -34.91 -18.04 -66.89
C PRO A 9 -33.88 -18.39 -65.79
N PRO A 10 -32.74 -17.66 -65.68
CA PRO A 10 -31.73 -17.95 -64.72
C PRO A 10 -32.18 -17.53 -63.33
N ILE A 11 -32.08 -18.46 -62.34
CA ILE A 11 -32.30 -18.22 -60.95
C ILE A 11 -31.11 -17.40 -60.39
N ALA A 12 -31.36 -16.13 -60.05
CA ALA A 12 -30.40 -15.28 -59.37
C ALA A 12 -30.28 -15.70 -57.89
N TYR A 13 -29.19 -16.34 -57.55
CA TYR A 13 -28.81 -16.57 -56.17
C TYR A 13 -28.39 -15.25 -55.53
N ARG A 14 -29.22 -14.65 -54.70
CA ARG A 14 -28.82 -13.60 -53.75
C ARG A 14 -28.08 -14.24 -52.60
N PHE A 15 -26.76 -14.08 -52.57
CA PHE A 15 -25.97 -14.32 -51.39
C PHE A 15 -26.33 -13.26 -50.32
N VAL A 16 -27.07 -13.64 -49.30
CA VAL A 16 -27.24 -12.85 -48.09
C VAL A 16 -26.02 -13.14 -47.21
N SER A 17 -25.03 -12.25 -47.28
CA SER A 17 -23.91 -12.25 -46.33
C SER A 17 -24.43 -11.78 -44.98
N VAL A 18 -24.70 -12.72 -44.08
CA VAL A 18 -24.90 -12.41 -42.66
C VAL A 18 -23.55 -12.09 -42.04
N PHE A 19 -23.22 -10.80 -41.93
CA PHE A 19 -22.12 -10.34 -41.10
C PHE A 19 -22.53 -10.55 -39.61
N LEU A 20 -22.04 -11.66 -39.04
CA LEU A 20 -22.09 -11.88 -37.60
C LEU A 20 -21.02 -10.98 -36.96
N CYS A 21 -21.39 -9.76 -36.57
CA CYS A 21 -20.56 -8.92 -35.72
C CYS A 21 -20.50 -9.57 -34.34
N VAL A 22 -19.44 -10.36 -34.08
CA VAL A 22 -19.06 -10.76 -32.73
C VAL A 22 -18.49 -9.52 -32.05
N PHE A 23 -19.30 -8.82 -31.29
CA PHE A 23 -18.83 -7.84 -30.31
C PHE A 23 -18.12 -8.62 -29.18
N ILE A 24 -16.80 -8.80 -29.31
CA ILE A 24 -15.96 -9.10 -28.16
C ILE A 24 -15.94 -7.83 -27.35
N ALA A 25 -16.78 -7.76 -26.33
CA ALA A 25 -16.61 -6.79 -25.26
C ALA A 25 -15.30 -7.14 -24.55
N MET A 26 -14.19 -6.50 -24.98
CA MET A 26 -13.02 -6.36 -24.14
C MET A 26 -13.48 -5.56 -22.91
N MET A 27 -13.85 -6.26 -21.85
CA MET A 27 -13.79 -5.69 -20.51
C MET A 27 -12.30 -5.33 -20.31
N ALA A 28 -11.95 -4.10 -20.63
CA ALA A 28 -10.75 -3.49 -20.10
C ALA A 28 -10.96 -3.52 -18.59
N CYS A 29 -10.31 -4.48 -17.92
CA CYS A 29 -10.12 -4.44 -16.49
C CYS A 29 -9.26 -3.18 -16.28
N ALA A 30 -9.91 -2.05 -16.01
CA ALA A 30 -9.22 -0.84 -15.61
C ALA A 30 -8.56 -1.20 -14.27
N SER A 31 -7.26 -1.51 -14.33
CA SER A 31 -6.45 -1.62 -13.13
C SER A 31 -6.49 -0.25 -12.47
N THR A 32 -7.23 -0.14 -11.39
CA THR A 32 -7.17 1.05 -10.54
C THR A 32 -5.71 1.20 -10.08
N PRO A 33 -5.15 2.41 -10.16
CA PRO A 33 -3.81 2.64 -9.64
C PRO A 33 -3.74 2.17 -8.18
N ALA A 34 -2.62 1.58 -7.80
CA ALA A 34 -2.40 1.09 -6.45
C ALA A 34 -2.28 2.27 -5.48
N HIS A 35 -3.41 2.78 -5.08
CA HIS A 35 -3.54 3.57 -3.86
C HIS A 35 -3.66 2.61 -2.68
N ALA A 36 -3.17 3.04 -1.53
CA ALA A 36 -3.56 2.42 -0.27
C ALA A 36 -5.10 2.38 -0.26
N GLN A 37 -5.67 1.18 -0.22
CA GLN A 37 -7.11 0.97 -0.33
C GLN A 37 -7.66 0.59 1.04
N GLU A 38 -8.65 1.36 1.51
CA GLU A 38 -9.43 0.99 2.68
C GLU A 38 -10.37 -0.17 2.31
N LEU A 39 -10.31 -1.26 3.09
CA LEU A 39 -11.09 -2.48 2.84
C LEU A 39 -12.35 -2.57 3.71
N LEU A 40 -12.38 -1.87 4.85
CA LEU A 40 -13.53 -1.90 5.75
C LEU A 40 -14.64 -0.98 5.26
N GLN A 41 -15.87 -1.48 5.35
CA GLN A 41 -17.09 -0.73 5.09
C GLN A 41 -17.68 -0.21 6.39
N ASN A 42 -18.40 0.92 6.31
CA ASN A 42 -19.06 1.55 7.46
C ASN A 42 -18.14 1.63 8.70
N ARG A 43 -16.92 2.01 8.47
CA ARG A 43 -15.81 1.96 9.44
C ARG A 43 -15.96 2.94 10.61
N SER A 44 -16.76 4.01 10.42
CA SER A 44 -17.08 5.03 11.42
C SER A 44 -18.55 4.99 11.84
N PHE A 45 -19.24 3.89 11.55
CA PHE A 45 -20.62 3.64 11.97
C PHE A 45 -21.65 4.69 11.54
N GLU A 46 -21.36 5.45 10.47
CA GLU A 46 -22.24 6.51 9.96
C GLU A 46 -23.49 5.98 9.23
N ASN A 47 -23.59 4.66 9.08
CA ASN A 47 -24.77 3.99 8.55
C ASN A 47 -25.25 2.91 9.54
N PRO A 48 -26.51 2.96 10.06
CA PRO A 48 -27.53 3.98 9.77
C PRO A 48 -27.22 5.33 10.44
N VAL A 49 -27.70 6.41 9.83
CA VAL A 49 -27.65 7.73 10.43
C VAL A 49 -28.54 7.77 11.67
N THR A 50 -28.00 8.16 12.81
CA THR A 50 -28.76 8.27 14.06
C THR A 50 -29.80 9.39 13.98
N PRO A 51 -31.06 9.14 14.42
CA PRO A 51 -32.12 10.12 14.33
C PRO A 51 -32.02 11.26 15.36
N SER A 52 -31.28 11.04 16.47
CA SER A 52 -31.20 11.98 17.58
C SER A 52 -29.82 11.98 18.24
N ASP A 53 -29.51 13.06 18.95
CA ASP A 53 -28.36 13.11 19.83
C ASP A 53 -28.51 12.09 20.99
N GLY A 54 -27.37 11.59 21.45
CA GLY A 54 -27.31 10.56 22.52
C GLY A 54 -27.42 9.13 21.99
N ASN A 55 -28.03 8.26 22.79
CA ASN A 55 -28.08 6.82 22.55
C ASN A 55 -29.10 6.42 21.48
N ASN A 56 -28.68 5.66 20.52
CA ASN A 56 -29.52 5.11 19.45
C ASN A 56 -29.25 3.61 19.30
N LEU A 57 -30.23 2.76 19.67
CA LEU A 57 -30.07 1.30 19.74
C LEU A 57 -30.44 0.64 18.42
N TYR A 58 -29.58 -0.26 17.94
CA TYR A 58 -29.79 -1.02 16.71
C TYR A 58 -29.56 -2.51 16.93
N ALA A 59 -30.41 -3.34 16.33
CA ALA A 59 -30.21 -4.79 16.29
C ALA A 59 -29.09 -5.18 15.31
N THR A 60 -28.92 -4.42 14.25
CA THR A 60 -27.89 -4.63 13.23
C THR A 60 -27.27 -3.30 12.77
N ILE A 61 -26.02 -3.35 12.41
CA ILE A 61 -25.33 -2.26 11.72
C ILE A 61 -24.78 -2.80 10.40
N PRO A 62 -25.00 -2.13 9.26
CA PRO A 62 -24.49 -2.56 7.98
C PRO A 62 -22.98 -2.86 8.02
N ALA A 63 -22.59 -3.96 7.39
CA ALA A 63 -21.23 -4.49 7.29
C ALA A 63 -20.65 -5.10 8.59
N TRP A 64 -21.22 -4.90 9.76
CA TRP A 64 -20.73 -5.45 11.01
C TRP A 64 -21.68 -6.48 11.61
N THR A 65 -21.13 -7.60 12.06
CA THR A 65 -21.83 -8.65 12.80
C THR A 65 -21.30 -8.68 14.22
N ALA A 66 -22.20 -8.64 15.19
CA ALA A 66 -21.81 -8.82 16.59
C ALA A 66 -21.78 -10.30 16.95
N ILE A 67 -20.69 -10.71 17.61
CA ILE A 67 -20.54 -12.05 18.20
C ILE A 67 -20.23 -11.89 19.70
N ASP A 68 -20.48 -12.94 20.47
CA ASP A 68 -20.21 -12.97 21.94
C ASP A 68 -20.93 -11.87 22.74
N ILE A 69 -22.07 -11.43 22.27
CA ILE A 69 -22.94 -10.54 23.04
C ILE A 69 -23.76 -11.38 23.99
N ALA A 70 -23.79 -10.97 25.26
CA ALA A 70 -24.65 -11.61 26.25
C ALA A 70 -26.08 -11.69 25.70
N SER A 71 -26.66 -12.88 25.66
CA SER A 71 -27.93 -13.24 25.02
C SER A 71 -29.16 -12.47 25.52
N SER A 72 -28.99 -11.57 26.48
CA SER A 72 -30.03 -10.72 27.06
C SER A 72 -30.26 -9.37 26.36
N GLN A 73 -29.45 -9.04 25.34
CA GLN A 73 -29.54 -7.74 24.66
C GLN A 73 -30.08 -7.92 23.22
N PRO A 74 -31.34 -7.58 22.96
CA PRO A 74 -31.93 -7.68 21.61
C PRO A 74 -31.35 -6.62 20.64
N THR A 75 -30.68 -5.61 21.16
CA THR A 75 -30.07 -4.49 20.40
C THR A 75 -28.62 -4.32 20.82
N PRO A 76 -27.71 -5.13 20.22
CA PRO A 76 -26.32 -5.15 20.64
C PRO A 76 -25.54 -3.85 20.35
N PHE A 77 -25.99 -3.09 19.38
CA PHE A 77 -25.31 -1.87 18.95
C PHE A 77 -26.00 -0.64 19.53
N ASN A 78 -25.27 0.13 20.29
CA ASN A 78 -25.64 1.46 20.70
C ASN A 78 -24.77 2.46 19.95
N VAL A 79 -25.35 3.20 19.00
CA VAL A 79 -24.63 4.23 18.25
C VAL A 79 -24.92 5.57 18.90
N ILE A 80 -23.88 6.27 19.32
CA ILE A 80 -23.98 7.54 19.99
C ILE A 80 -23.71 8.67 19.02
N ARG A 81 -24.64 9.61 18.95
CA ARG A 81 -24.41 10.94 18.39
C ARG A 81 -24.03 11.88 19.54
N PRO A 82 -22.76 12.32 19.63
CA PRO A 82 -22.29 13.08 20.77
C PRO A 82 -22.87 14.50 20.80
N PHE A 83 -23.01 15.04 22.02
CA PHE A 83 -23.38 16.42 22.26
C PHE A 83 -22.74 16.94 23.56
N SER A 84 -22.72 18.24 23.78
CA SER A 84 -21.97 18.87 24.89
C SER A 84 -22.43 18.49 26.31
N GLY A 85 -23.60 17.88 26.45
CA GLY A 85 -24.16 17.44 27.77
C GLY A 85 -24.09 15.93 27.97
N LEU A 86 -23.40 15.20 27.12
CA LEU A 86 -23.33 13.74 27.19
C LEU A 86 -22.46 13.29 28.36
N ALA A 87 -23.10 12.79 29.41
CA ALA A 87 -22.39 12.36 30.61
C ALA A 87 -21.67 11.01 30.43
N GLY A 88 -20.42 10.93 30.83
CA GLY A 88 -19.65 9.72 30.91
C GLY A 88 -19.09 9.20 29.56
N ASN A 89 -19.46 9.79 28.46
CA ASN A 89 -19.00 9.40 27.12
C ASN A 89 -18.25 10.56 26.46
N PRO A 90 -17.44 10.30 25.40
CA PRO A 90 -16.86 11.36 24.59
C PRO A 90 -17.95 12.30 24.04
N THR A 91 -17.71 13.59 24.15
CA THR A 91 -18.61 14.64 23.63
C THR A 91 -18.37 15.00 22.17
N ALA A 92 -17.42 14.30 21.53
CA ALA A 92 -17.08 14.40 20.11
C ALA A 92 -16.53 13.06 19.62
N THR A 93 -16.63 12.82 18.31
CA THR A 93 -15.94 11.73 17.60
C THR A 93 -14.44 11.99 17.53
N PRO A 94 -13.59 10.98 17.24
CA PRO A 94 -12.21 11.24 16.85
C PRO A 94 -12.14 12.08 15.58
N SER A 95 -10.98 12.68 15.29
CA SER A 95 -10.76 13.37 14.01
C SER A 95 -11.08 12.41 12.86
N ASP A 96 -11.86 12.87 11.87
CA ASP A 96 -12.35 12.08 10.74
C ASP A 96 -13.36 10.96 11.08
N GLY A 97 -13.81 10.86 12.33
CA GLY A 97 -14.80 9.88 12.80
C GLY A 97 -16.25 10.19 12.41
N GLY A 98 -16.50 11.28 11.68
CA GLY A 98 -17.87 11.66 11.30
C GLY A 98 -18.64 12.29 12.44
N VAL A 99 -19.93 11.92 12.60
CA VAL A 99 -20.84 12.54 13.57
C VAL A 99 -21.34 11.59 14.66
N GLN A 100 -20.96 10.31 14.61
CA GLN A 100 -21.42 9.30 15.55
C GLN A 100 -20.36 8.21 15.76
N TYR A 101 -20.45 7.46 16.85
CA TYR A 101 -19.54 6.36 17.18
C TYR A 101 -20.29 5.20 17.85
N LEU A 102 -19.67 4.03 17.90
CA LEU A 102 -20.20 2.85 18.56
C LEU A 102 -19.89 2.89 20.06
N ASP A 103 -20.89 2.61 20.88
CA ASP A 103 -20.79 2.43 22.33
C ASP A 103 -21.21 0.99 22.71
N ILE A 104 -20.42 0.34 23.53
CA ILE A 104 -20.72 -0.99 24.04
C ILE A 104 -21.09 -0.90 25.52
N ASN A 105 -22.29 -1.35 25.81
CA ASN A 105 -22.84 -1.43 27.16
C ASN A 105 -22.84 -2.89 27.64
N ASN A 106 -22.29 -3.13 28.83
CA ASN A 106 -22.37 -4.39 29.58
C ASN A 106 -21.61 -5.59 28.96
N ALA A 107 -20.60 -6.03 29.64
CA ALA A 107 -19.80 -7.24 29.40
C ALA A 107 -18.87 -7.25 28.18
N GLY A 108 -18.76 -6.14 27.44
CA GLY A 108 -17.97 -6.09 26.21
C GLY A 108 -18.64 -6.80 25.04
N ALA A 109 -18.10 -6.60 23.84
CA ALA A 109 -18.57 -7.29 22.63
C ALA A 109 -17.44 -7.46 21.63
N THR A 110 -17.56 -8.48 20.80
CA THR A 110 -16.77 -8.63 19.58
C THR A 110 -17.64 -8.33 18.37
N ILE A 111 -17.19 -7.41 17.53
CA ILE A 111 -17.80 -7.17 16.23
C ILE A 111 -16.87 -7.64 15.13
N VAL A 112 -17.43 -8.13 14.04
CA VAL A 112 -16.68 -8.79 12.97
C VAL A 112 -17.12 -8.24 11.61
N GLN A 113 -16.13 -8.04 10.74
CA GLN A 113 -16.36 -7.85 9.31
C GLN A 113 -15.52 -8.85 8.51
N ILE A 114 -16.15 -9.53 7.56
CA ILE A 114 -15.46 -10.43 6.63
C ILE A 114 -15.03 -9.61 5.41
N ILE A 115 -13.79 -9.81 5.00
CA ILE A 115 -13.19 -9.13 3.84
C ILE A 115 -12.48 -10.13 2.94
N ASP A 116 -12.38 -9.80 1.65
CA ASP A 116 -11.60 -10.55 0.68
C ASP A 116 -10.41 -9.70 0.22
N ILE A 117 -9.20 -10.16 0.52
CA ILE A 117 -7.96 -9.58 0.03
C ILE A 117 -7.68 -10.17 -1.36
N GLN A 118 -7.79 -9.34 -2.39
CA GLN A 118 -7.72 -9.76 -3.80
C GLN A 118 -6.28 -9.94 -4.30
N SER A 119 -5.30 -9.43 -3.56
CA SER A 119 -3.88 -9.51 -3.91
C SER A 119 -2.99 -9.43 -2.67
N GLU A 120 -1.86 -10.09 -2.73
CA GLU A 120 -0.82 -9.93 -1.71
C GLU A 120 -0.40 -8.47 -1.51
N GLY A 121 -0.03 -8.12 -0.30
CA GLY A 121 0.35 -6.75 0.04
C GLY A 121 0.77 -6.60 1.48
N MET A 122 0.92 -5.35 1.87
CA MET A 122 1.10 -4.95 3.27
C MET A 122 -0.17 -4.29 3.76
N ILE A 123 -0.63 -4.61 4.96
CA ILE A 123 -1.77 -3.94 5.57
C ILE A 123 -1.35 -3.05 6.74
N ASP A 124 -2.13 -1.99 6.91
CA ASP A 124 -2.20 -1.22 8.14
C ASP A 124 -3.57 -1.44 8.77
N LEU A 125 -3.57 -1.82 10.04
CA LEU A 125 -4.77 -2.09 10.83
C LEU A 125 -4.85 -1.09 11.97
N SER A 126 -5.98 -0.40 12.14
CA SER A 126 -6.16 0.56 13.22
C SER A 126 -7.62 0.77 13.62
N GLY A 127 -7.82 1.44 14.76
CA GLY A 127 -9.12 1.88 15.23
C GLY A 127 -8.98 2.78 16.46
N TRP A 128 -10.00 3.57 16.74
CA TRP A 128 -10.00 4.50 17.87
C TRP A 128 -10.89 4.00 19.00
N TYR A 129 -10.40 4.16 20.21
CA TYR A 129 -10.98 3.65 21.43
C TYR A 129 -11.04 4.74 22.51
N SER A 130 -12.17 4.80 23.21
CA SER A 130 -12.37 5.67 24.37
C SER A 130 -13.14 4.92 25.46
N VAL A 131 -13.07 5.39 26.69
CA VAL A 131 -13.75 4.79 27.84
C VAL A 131 -14.60 5.81 28.56
N ARG A 132 -15.66 5.34 29.24
CA ARG A 132 -16.47 6.16 30.12
C ARG A 132 -15.72 6.52 31.40
N ASP A 133 -16.06 7.66 31.99
CA ASP A 133 -15.35 8.24 33.14
C ASP A 133 -15.50 7.43 34.43
N PHE A 134 -16.63 6.77 34.65
CA PHE A 134 -16.97 6.13 35.92
C PHE A 134 -16.74 4.61 35.94
N GLN A 135 -16.49 3.98 34.81
CA GLN A 135 -16.29 2.53 34.70
C GLN A 135 -15.18 2.22 33.70
N ARG A 136 -13.94 2.53 34.07
CA ARG A 136 -12.79 2.29 33.16
C ARG A 136 -12.43 0.82 33.15
N PRO A 137 -12.64 0.09 32.04
CA PRO A 137 -12.13 -1.24 31.92
C PRO A 137 -10.60 -1.22 31.86
N LEU A 138 -9.96 -2.08 32.66
CA LEU A 138 -8.50 -2.29 32.59
C LEU A 138 -8.08 -3.05 31.36
N THR A 139 -9.01 -3.78 30.74
CA THR A 139 -8.82 -4.44 29.44
C THR A 139 -8.96 -3.42 28.33
N GLY A 140 -7.98 -3.41 27.41
CA GLY A 140 -7.99 -2.50 26.28
C GLY A 140 -8.78 -3.03 25.08
N LEU A 141 -8.92 -2.17 24.07
CA LEU A 141 -9.36 -2.55 22.72
C LEU A 141 -8.36 -3.54 22.13
N THR A 142 -8.88 -4.55 21.45
CA THR A 142 -8.08 -5.43 20.59
C THR A 142 -8.74 -5.56 19.23
N ILE A 143 -8.00 -5.26 18.18
CA ILE A 143 -8.41 -5.49 16.78
C ILE A 143 -7.52 -6.60 16.23
N SER A 144 -8.10 -7.69 15.77
CA SER A 144 -7.38 -8.84 15.23
C SER A 144 -7.77 -9.05 13.77
N LEU A 145 -6.79 -9.27 12.91
CA LEU A 145 -7.01 -9.82 11.58
C LEU A 145 -6.73 -11.31 11.60
N ARG A 146 -7.72 -12.12 11.20
CA ARG A 146 -7.57 -13.59 11.10
C ARG A 146 -7.73 -14.05 9.66
N ASN A 147 -6.93 -15.03 9.28
CA ASN A 147 -7.08 -15.69 7.98
C ASN A 147 -8.22 -16.75 8.02
N SER A 148 -8.49 -17.37 6.88
CA SER A 148 -9.53 -18.41 6.72
C SER A 148 -9.31 -19.67 7.58
N SER A 149 -8.09 -19.89 8.09
CA SER A 149 -7.76 -20.95 9.06
C SER A 149 -7.92 -20.51 10.51
N ASN A 150 -8.51 -19.34 10.76
CA ASN A 150 -8.69 -18.72 12.08
C ASN A 150 -7.38 -18.39 12.82
N ILE A 151 -6.28 -18.24 12.07
CA ILE A 151 -4.99 -17.84 12.62
C ILE A 151 -4.91 -16.31 12.65
N VAL A 152 -4.52 -15.73 13.79
CA VAL A 152 -4.27 -14.29 13.91
C VAL A 152 -3.01 -13.94 13.14
N VAL A 153 -3.13 -13.06 12.13
CA VAL A 153 -2.03 -12.57 11.31
C VAL A 153 -1.59 -11.16 11.68
N ALA A 154 -2.48 -10.38 12.29
CA ALA A 154 -2.17 -9.06 12.83
C ALA A 154 -2.99 -8.77 14.09
N THR A 155 -2.43 -7.98 15.00
CA THR A 155 -3.14 -7.48 16.17
C THR A 155 -2.76 -6.03 16.42
N ALA A 156 -3.76 -5.16 16.53
CA ALA A 156 -3.63 -3.81 17.05
C ALA A 156 -4.34 -3.72 18.40
N ASN A 157 -3.70 -3.15 19.39
CA ASN A 157 -4.30 -3.00 20.71
C ASN A 157 -3.94 -1.67 21.36
N THR A 158 -4.80 -1.21 22.24
CA THR A 158 -4.56 -0.05 23.13
C THR A 158 -5.40 -0.18 24.40
N GLY A 159 -4.98 0.48 25.43
CA GLY A 159 -5.68 0.50 26.70
C GLY A 159 -5.60 1.85 27.39
N PHE A 160 -6.38 2.01 28.45
CA PHE A 160 -6.40 3.18 29.30
C PHE A 160 -5.79 2.88 30.67
N THR A 161 -5.17 3.89 31.23
CA THR A 161 -4.71 3.91 32.62
C THR A 161 -5.56 4.88 33.45
N SER A 162 -5.47 4.85 34.75
CA SER A 162 -6.14 5.81 35.64
C SER A 162 -5.68 7.27 35.43
N ALA A 163 -4.54 7.48 34.78
CA ALA A 163 -3.99 8.80 34.49
C ALA A 163 -4.53 9.41 33.18
N ASP A 164 -5.18 8.61 32.32
CA ASP A 164 -5.71 9.12 31.06
C ASP A 164 -6.94 10.02 31.28
N PRO A 165 -7.08 11.14 30.59
CA PRO A 165 -8.26 12.00 30.68
C PRO A 165 -9.53 11.27 30.23
N VAL A 166 -10.65 11.64 30.84
CA VAL A 166 -12.00 11.20 30.46
C VAL A 166 -12.34 11.68 29.05
N GLY A 167 -12.96 10.83 28.24
CA GLY A 167 -13.38 11.16 26.87
C GLY A 167 -12.24 11.27 25.88
N LEU A 168 -11.00 10.94 26.29
CA LEU A 168 -9.87 10.88 25.38
C LEU A 168 -10.03 9.71 24.40
N TRP A 169 -9.80 9.98 23.12
CA TRP A 169 -9.64 8.93 22.12
C TRP A 169 -8.18 8.51 22.00
N LYS A 170 -7.94 7.20 22.00
CA LYS A 170 -6.64 6.57 21.77
C LYS A 170 -6.71 5.65 20.57
N GLN A 171 -5.66 5.63 19.76
CA GLN A 171 -5.57 4.76 18.60
C GLN A 171 -4.84 3.46 18.94
N ALA A 172 -5.45 2.34 18.55
CA ALA A 172 -4.79 1.07 18.38
C ALA A 172 -4.30 0.97 16.93
N PHE A 173 -3.10 0.45 16.71
CA PHE A 173 -2.56 0.29 15.36
C PHE A 173 -1.54 -0.84 15.24
N ALA A 174 -1.46 -1.42 14.04
CA ALA A 174 -0.40 -2.32 13.58
C ALA A 174 -0.08 -1.98 12.13
N TRP A 175 1.18 -1.81 11.80
CA TRP A 175 1.62 -1.29 10.51
C TRP A 175 2.45 -2.29 9.72
N ASN A 176 2.33 -2.26 8.37
CA ASN A 176 3.17 -3.02 7.45
C ASN A 176 3.17 -4.53 7.71
N ILE A 177 2.02 -5.11 7.95
CA ILE A 177 1.85 -6.55 8.14
C ILE A 177 1.66 -7.21 6.77
N PRO A 178 2.48 -8.20 6.39
CA PRO A 178 2.31 -8.90 5.12
C PRO A 178 1.05 -9.76 5.13
N VAL A 179 0.31 -9.72 4.04
CA VAL A 179 -0.88 -10.56 3.83
C VAL A 179 -0.88 -11.14 2.42
N GLU A 180 -1.45 -12.32 2.29
CA GLU A 180 -1.67 -13.02 1.03
C GLU A 180 -3.12 -12.80 0.54
N THR A 181 -3.41 -13.22 -0.68
CA THR A 181 -4.79 -13.26 -1.19
C THR A 181 -5.64 -14.23 -0.38
N GLY A 182 -6.88 -13.90 -0.13
CA GLY A 182 -7.81 -14.77 0.58
C GLY A 182 -8.87 -14.04 1.39
N THR A 183 -9.74 -14.83 2.01
CA THR A 183 -10.77 -14.32 2.91
C THR A 183 -10.21 -14.18 4.32
N TYR A 184 -10.50 -13.05 4.94
CA TYR A 184 -10.08 -12.71 6.30
C TYR A 184 -11.27 -12.22 7.12
N SER A 185 -11.15 -12.29 8.45
CA SER A 185 -12.05 -11.60 9.38
C SER A 185 -11.29 -10.52 10.15
N VAL A 186 -11.87 -9.33 10.19
CA VAL A 186 -11.46 -8.28 11.14
C VAL A 186 -12.36 -8.38 12.36
N GLU A 187 -11.78 -8.74 13.49
CA GLU A 187 -12.47 -8.92 14.76
C GLU A 187 -12.06 -7.79 15.72
N VAL A 188 -13.02 -7.03 16.18
CA VAL A 188 -12.80 -5.94 17.14
C VAL A 188 -13.43 -6.33 18.46
N PHE A 189 -12.60 -6.65 19.47
CA PHE A 189 -13.05 -6.79 20.84
C PHE A 189 -13.08 -5.42 21.52
N ILE A 190 -14.27 -4.99 21.90
CA ILE A 190 -14.53 -3.73 22.60
C ILE A 190 -14.89 -4.08 24.03
N PRO A 191 -14.11 -3.65 25.04
CA PRO A 191 -14.43 -3.91 26.44
C PRO A 191 -15.76 -3.31 26.87
N ASP A 192 -16.27 -3.77 28.01
CA ASP A 192 -17.42 -3.17 28.69
C ASP A 192 -17.23 -1.67 28.96
N ASN A 193 -18.28 -0.88 28.78
CA ASN A 193 -18.30 0.57 29.03
C ASN A 193 -17.27 1.35 28.19
N ALA A 194 -17.11 0.94 26.95
CA ALA A 194 -16.15 1.52 26.04
C ALA A 194 -16.80 1.95 24.71
N ASN A 195 -16.13 2.88 24.06
CA ASN A 195 -16.53 3.44 22.77
C ASN A 195 -15.47 3.08 21.71
N PHE A 196 -15.95 2.88 20.50
CA PHE A 196 -15.11 2.51 19.35
C PHE A 196 -15.52 3.28 18.10
N ASP A 197 -14.52 3.68 17.31
CA ASP A 197 -14.75 4.39 16.05
C ASP A 197 -13.57 4.20 15.09
N LEU A 198 -13.78 4.58 13.82
CA LEU A 198 -12.77 4.62 12.76
C LEU A 198 -11.94 3.33 12.68
N ALA A 199 -12.62 2.18 12.62
CA ALA A 199 -11.95 0.95 12.20
C ALA A 199 -11.32 1.15 10.81
N SER A 200 -10.10 0.73 10.62
CA SER A 200 -9.41 0.87 9.34
C SER A 200 -8.54 -0.34 9.06
N LEU A 201 -8.66 -0.87 7.86
CA LEU A 201 -7.78 -1.89 7.28
C LEU A 201 -7.38 -1.44 5.89
N VAL A 202 -6.23 -0.83 5.79
CA VAL A 202 -5.70 -0.32 4.53
C VAL A 202 -4.71 -1.31 3.96
N ILE A 203 -4.95 -1.78 2.72
CA ILE A 203 -3.97 -2.59 1.98
C ILE A 203 -3.09 -1.69 1.11
N LYS A 204 -1.80 -1.97 1.13
CA LYS A 204 -0.77 -1.31 0.33
C LYS A 204 -0.07 -2.35 -0.55
N PRO A 205 0.32 -2.02 -1.78
CA PRO A 205 1.02 -2.96 -2.65
C PRO A 205 2.37 -3.36 -2.06
N ALA A 206 2.70 -4.64 -2.13
CA ALA A 206 4.04 -5.13 -1.82
C ALA A 206 4.90 -5.07 -3.09
N LEU A 207 5.95 -4.26 -3.07
CA LEU A 207 6.96 -4.27 -4.12
C LEU A 207 8.05 -5.29 -3.76
N THR A 208 8.42 -6.13 -4.73
CA THR A 208 9.59 -7.00 -4.59
C THR A 208 10.84 -6.22 -4.98
N VAL A 209 11.77 -6.08 -4.04
CA VAL A 209 13.06 -5.42 -4.28
C VAL A 209 14.18 -6.44 -4.13
N THR A 210 14.99 -6.59 -5.17
CA THR A 210 16.17 -7.46 -5.16
C THR A 210 17.41 -6.60 -5.41
N LYS A 211 18.39 -6.71 -4.51
CA LYS A 211 19.71 -6.06 -4.68
C LYS A 211 20.78 -7.15 -4.85
N THR A 212 21.58 -7.03 -5.89
CA THR A 212 22.71 -7.89 -6.18
C THR A 212 23.96 -7.08 -6.42
N SER A 213 25.14 -7.69 -6.25
CA SER A 213 26.41 -7.08 -6.58
C SER A 213 27.35 -8.05 -7.27
N VAL A 214 28.18 -7.53 -8.17
CA VAL A 214 29.21 -8.31 -8.87
C VAL A 214 30.50 -7.49 -8.95
N ALA A 215 31.65 -8.14 -8.87
CA ALA A 215 32.91 -7.52 -9.21
C ALA A 215 32.90 -7.19 -10.72
N PHE A 216 32.90 -5.90 -11.06
CA PHE A 216 32.84 -5.43 -12.45
C PHE A 216 34.20 -5.39 -13.12
N SER A 217 35.21 -4.88 -12.41
CA SER A 217 36.60 -4.84 -12.86
C SER A 217 37.53 -4.74 -11.66
N ASP A 218 38.79 -5.17 -11.81
CA ASP A 218 39.82 -4.95 -10.82
C ASP A 218 41.15 -4.51 -11.48
N PRO A 219 42.10 -3.96 -10.72
CA PRO A 219 43.39 -3.51 -11.26
C PRO A 219 44.31 -4.63 -11.75
N VAL A 220 44.02 -5.90 -11.41
CA VAL A 220 44.92 -7.04 -11.63
C VAL A 220 44.38 -7.97 -12.73
N SER A 221 43.08 -8.24 -12.80
CA SER A 221 42.50 -9.23 -13.70
C SER A 221 41.19 -8.73 -14.34
N LEU A 222 41.22 -8.60 -15.66
CA LEU A 222 40.01 -8.27 -16.42
C LEU A 222 39.08 -9.48 -16.65
N ALA A 223 39.65 -10.70 -16.63
CA ALA A 223 38.86 -11.91 -16.95
C ALA A 223 38.16 -12.53 -15.72
N ASN A 224 38.66 -12.29 -14.53
CA ASN A 224 38.07 -12.77 -13.28
C ASN A 224 38.29 -11.76 -12.16
N PRO A 225 37.58 -10.63 -12.19
CA PRO A 225 37.78 -9.54 -11.25
C PRO A 225 37.44 -9.95 -9.82
N LYS A 226 38.23 -9.42 -8.87
CA LYS A 226 38.08 -9.65 -7.44
C LYS A 226 37.78 -8.35 -6.72
N MET A 227 37.13 -8.45 -5.57
CA MET A 227 36.83 -7.34 -4.67
C MET A 227 38.09 -6.95 -3.87
N ILE A 228 39.06 -6.35 -4.53
CA ILE A 228 40.32 -5.87 -3.93
C ILE A 228 40.36 -4.33 -4.01
N PRO A 229 41.21 -3.66 -3.22
CA PRO A 229 41.38 -2.22 -3.32
C PRO A 229 41.58 -1.73 -4.75
N GLY A 230 40.81 -0.75 -5.15
CA GLY A 230 40.75 -0.21 -6.51
C GLY A 230 39.80 -0.93 -7.47
N ALA A 231 39.21 -2.07 -7.08
CA ALA A 231 38.19 -2.74 -7.89
C ALA A 231 36.89 -1.94 -8.00
N LEU A 232 36.17 -2.11 -9.09
CA LEU A 232 34.81 -1.62 -9.26
C LEU A 232 33.81 -2.76 -8.99
N THR A 233 32.84 -2.49 -8.14
CA THR A 233 31.69 -3.35 -7.87
C THR A 233 30.45 -2.73 -8.49
N GLU A 234 29.75 -3.47 -9.35
CA GLU A 234 28.46 -3.04 -9.88
C GLU A 234 27.33 -3.60 -9.01
N TYR A 235 26.49 -2.72 -8.50
CA TYR A 235 25.26 -3.04 -7.82
C TYR A 235 24.10 -2.92 -8.79
N SER A 236 23.17 -3.86 -8.70
CA SER A 236 21.92 -3.85 -9.44
C SER A 236 20.75 -3.93 -8.46
N ILE A 237 19.85 -2.97 -8.53
CA ILE A 237 18.57 -2.99 -7.81
C ILE A 237 17.47 -3.24 -8.84
N THR A 238 16.70 -4.29 -8.63
CA THR A 238 15.51 -4.61 -9.43
C THR A 238 14.29 -4.44 -8.56
N VAL A 239 13.29 -3.70 -9.06
CA VAL A 239 11.99 -3.52 -8.41
C VAL A 239 10.93 -4.14 -9.29
N ALA A 240 10.07 -4.98 -8.70
CA ALA A 240 8.94 -5.60 -9.39
C ALA A 240 7.62 -5.26 -8.68
N THR A 241 6.57 -5.04 -9.48
CA THR A 241 5.20 -4.85 -9.01
C THR A 241 4.42 -6.16 -9.11
N PRO A 242 3.54 -6.47 -8.15
CA PRO A 242 2.60 -7.59 -8.26
C PRO A 242 1.59 -7.38 -9.40
N SER A 243 0.88 -8.46 -9.75
CA SER A 243 0.00 -8.49 -10.92
C SER A 243 -1.23 -7.57 -10.83
N SER A 244 -1.60 -7.18 -9.64
CA SER A 244 -2.84 -6.42 -9.37
C SER A 244 -2.61 -4.96 -9.03
N TYR A 245 -1.35 -4.50 -8.95
CA TYR A 245 -1.04 -3.14 -8.53
C TYR A 245 -0.18 -2.38 -9.52
N THR A 246 -0.50 -1.10 -9.67
CA THR A 246 0.36 -0.09 -10.29
C THR A 246 0.92 0.83 -9.20
N VAL A 247 2.13 1.35 -9.33
CA VAL A 247 2.63 2.40 -8.44
C VAL A 247 2.15 3.75 -8.95
N THR A 248 1.66 4.59 -8.05
CA THR A 248 1.12 5.92 -8.37
C THR A 248 2.13 6.79 -9.12
N ASN A 249 1.61 7.66 -10.00
CA ASN A 249 2.43 8.59 -10.78
C ASN A 249 3.39 9.38 -9.89
N ASP A 250 4.68 9.40 -10.28
CA ASP A 250 5.79 10.14 -9.65
C ASP A 250 6.03 9.81 -8.15
N SER A 251 5.52 8.67 -7.65
CA SER A 251 5.68 8.26 -6.25
C SER A 251 6.81 7.27 -6.00
N MET A 252 7.47 6.75 -7.05
CA MET A 252 8.60 5.82 -6.91
C MET A 252 9.83 6.54 -6.36
N SER A 253 10.41 5.96 -5.32
CA SER A 253 11.70 6.41 -4.76
C SER A 253 12.54 5.18 -4.40
N ILE A 254 13.76 5.11 -4.92
CA ILE A 254 14.71 4.03 -4.68
C ILE A 254 15.96 4.66 -4.08
N SER A 255 16.28 4.34 -2.82
CA SER A 255 17.48 4.85 -2.16
C SER A 255 18.40 3.71 -1.75
N ASP A 256 19.69 3.96 -1.82
CA ASP A 256 20.74 3.06 -1.41
C ASP A 256 21.84 3.81 -0.65
N THR A 257 22.38 3.16 0.40
CA THR A 257 23.49 3.70 1.18
C THR A 257 24.81 3.19 0.64
N THR A 258 25.82 4.05 0.62
CA THR A 258 27.18 3.69 0.23
C THR A 258 27.73 2.62 1.17
N PRO A 259 28.18 1.45 0.67
CA PRO A 259 28.79 0.45 1.51
C PRO A 259 30.08 0.95 2.17
N ALA A 260 30.38 0.44 3.36
CA ALA A 260 31.62 0.79 4.06
C ALA A 260 32.84 0.44 3.22
N ASN A 261 33.89 1.24 3.31
CA ASN A 261 35.17 1.10 2.57
C ASN A 261 34.99 1.13 1.04
N THR A 262 34.02 1.90 0.56
CA THR A 262 33.83 2.12 -0.88
C THR A 262 33.48 3.59 -1.16
N ALA A 263 33.70 4.02 -2.40
CA ALA A 263 33.30 5.33 -2.88
C ALA A 263 32.40 5.20 -4.13
N LEU A 264 31.29 5.95 -4.17
CA LEU A 264 30.39 5.95 -5.34
C LEU A 264 31.10 6.48 -6.58
N VAL A 265 31.00 5.75 -7.69
CA VAL A 265 31.40 6.27 -9.01
C VAL A 265 30.35 7.30 -9.45
N VAL A 266 30.77 8.56 -9.53
CA VAL A 266 29.91 9.69 -9.89
C VAL A 266 30.14 10.19 -11.32
N SER A 267 31.09 9.57 -12.03
CA SER A 267 31.29 9.74 -13.47
C SER A 267 30.33 8.89 -14.29
N ASP A 268 30.32 9.12 -15.61
CA ASP A 268 29.50 8.36 -16.55
C ASP A 268 29.84 6.86 -16.55
N ILE A 269 28.86 5.99 -16.40
CA ILE A 269 29.05 4.54 -16.35
C ILE A 269 28.63 3.79 -17.64
N ALA A 270 27.87 4.43 -18.54
CA ALA A 270 27.36 3.83 -19.77
C ALA A 270 27.73 4.60 -21.05
N GLY A 271 28.44 5.70 -20.94
CA GLY A 271 28.86 6.56 -22.06
C GLY A 271 28.67 8.04 -21.73
N PRO A 272 29.23 8.95 -22.54
CA PRO A 272 29.21 10.37 -22.27
C PRO A 272 27.79 10.90 -21.98
N GLY A 273 27.61 11.57 -20.85
CA GLY A 273 26.35 12.14 -20.41
C GLY A 273 25.36 11.15 -19.78
N SER A 274 25.76 9.89 -19.55
CA SER A 274 24.89 8.90 -18.90
C SER A 274 24.72 9.12 -17.39
N GLY A 275 25.67 9.81 -16.78
CA GLY A 275 25.73 9.93 -15.32
C GLY A 275 26.09 8.63 -14.62
N PRO A 276 25.95 8.61 -13.28
CA PRO A 276 26.39 7.51 -12.43
C PRO A 276 25.41 6.31 -12.38
N VAL A 277 24.29 6.39 -13.10
CA VAL A 277 23.23 5.38 -13.04
C VAL A 277 22.87 4.89 -14.44
N LEU A 278 22.86 3.57 -14.60
CA LEU A 278 22.23 2.92 -15.75
C LEU A 278 20.83 2.46 -15.34
N PHE A 279 19.81 3.18 -15.80
CA PHE A 279 18.42 2.87 -15.56
C PHE A 279 17.82 2.08 -16.73
N THR A 280 17.09 1.01 -16.42
CA THR A 280 16.35 0.20 -17.40
C THR A 280 14.90 0.13 -16.96
N ALA A 281 14.04 0.83 -17.67
CA ALA A 281 12.62 0.88 -17.37
C ALA A 281 11.93 -0.50 -17.53
N GLY A 282 12.39 -1.34 -18.45
CA GLY A 282 11.72 -2.60 -18.76
C GLY A 282 10.27 -2.37 -19.19
N ALA A 283 9.35 -3.15 -18.62
CA ALA A 283 7.91 -2.99 -18.83
C ALA A 283 7.25 -1.99 -17.84
N SER A 284 8.02 -1.31 -16.99
CA SER A 284 7.50 -0.46 -15.93
C SER A 284 6.80 0.81 -16.42
N MET A 285 7.10 1.27 -17.64
CA MET A 285 6.67 2.54 -18.22
C MET A 285 7.21 3.79 -17.50
N LEU A 286 8.14 3.61 -16.55
CA LEU A 286 8.79 4.73 -15.88
C LEU A 286 9.88 5.33 -16.76
N SER A 287 10.11 6.62 -16.62
CA SER A 287 11.22 7.35 -17.25
C SER A 287 12.24 7.78 -16.19
N TYR A 288 13.49 7.89 -16.62
CA TYR A 288 14.60 8.40 -15.83
C TYR A 288 15.42 9.36 -16.65
N SER A 289 15.77 10.48 -16.10
CA SER A 289 16.64 11.48 -16.71
C SER A 289 17.81 11.83 -15.79
N PHE A 290 18.97 12.02 -16.40
CA PHE A 290 20.13 12.61 -15.76
C PHE A 290 20.55 13.85 -16.56
N ILE A 291 20.79 14.95 -15.90
CA ILE A 291 21.23 16.21 -16.50
C ILE A 291 22.68 16.52 -16.09
N SER A 292 22.93 16.55 -14.80
CA SER A 292 24.26 16.76 -14.23
C SER A 292 24.27 16.45 -12.72
N LEU A 293 25.44 16.27 -12.15
CA LEU A 293 25.59 16.05 -10.69
C LEU A 293 25.07 17.22 -9.83
N ALA A 294 24.97 18.41 -10.38
CA ALA A 294 24.47 19.61 -9.69
C ALA A 294 23.00 19.92 -10.02
N SER A 295 22.34 19.10 -10.85
CA SER A 295 20.94 19.29 -11.20
C SER A 295 20.03 19.02 -10.00
N THR A 296 18.98 19.83 -9.87
CA THR A 296 17.88 19.62 -8.91
C THR A 296 16.58 19.27 -9.60
N SER A 297 16.62 19.06 -10.90
CA SER A 297 15.45 18.80 -11.75
C SER A 297 15.52 17.46 -12.49
N ASP A 298 16.62 16.71 -12.34
CA ASP A 298 16.72 15.34 -12.82
C ASP A 298 16.24 14.33 -11.77
N ASP A 299 16.37 13.04 -12.08
CA ASP A 299 15.76 11.99 -11.28
C ASP A 299 16.76 11.27 -10.37
N VAL A 300 17.94 11.87 -10.12
CA VAL A 300 18.93 11.34 -9.19
C VAL A 300 19.36 12.41 -8.19
N GLU A 301 19.48 12.00 -6.93
CA GLU A 301 19.88 12.88 -5.81
C GLU A 301 20.92 12.16 -4.97
N PHE A 302 21.75 12.93 -4.29
CA PHE A 302 22.86 12.42 -3.47
C PHE A 302 22.78 12.94 -2.05
N SER A 303 23.30 12.12 -1.13
CA SER A 303 23.44 12.45 0.29
C SER A 303 24.87 12.30 0.74
N ASN A 304 25.31 13.16 1.68
CA ASN A 304 26.56 13.01 2.42
C ASN A 304 26.32 12.88 3.95
N ASP A 305 25.07 12.64 4.35
CA ASP A 305 24.62 12.51 5.74
C ASP A 305 23.76 11.26 5.95
N GLU A 306 24.11 10.15 5.28
CA GLU A 306 23.46 8.84 5.38
C GLU A 306 21.97 8.85 4.99
N GLY A 307 21.56 9.79 4.13
CA GLY A 307 20.18 9.90 3.64
C GLY A 307 19.29 10.78 4.50
N ALA A 308 19.82 11.50 5.49
CA ALA A 308 19.06 12.48 6.26
C ALA A 308 18.64 13.67 5.39
N SER A 309 19.49 14.06 4.45
CA SER A 309 19.15 15.03 3.38
C SER A 309 19.65 14.55 2.01
N TRP A 310 19.07 15.11 0.94
CA TRP A 310 19.34 14.73 -0.44
C TRP A 310 19.69 15.94 -1.31
N THR A 311 20.55 16.80 -0.78
CA THR A 311 20.95 18.08 -1.40
C THR A 311 22.43 18.17 -1.71
N TYR A 312 23.17 17.08 -1.52
CA TYR A 312 24.59 17.05 -1.77
C TYR A 312 24.89 17.08 -3.27
N THR A 313 25.85 17.89 -3.68
CA THR A 313 26.35 17.93 -5.05
C THR A 313 27.70 17.21 -5.10
N PRO A 314 27.78 16.03 -5.74
CA PRO A 314 29.04 15.27 -5.81
C PRO A 314 30.14 15.98 -6.59
N VAL A 315 31.38 15.75 -6.15
CA VAL A 315 32.60 16.26 -6.81
C VAL A 315 33.35 15.08 -7.42
N VAL A 316 33.55 15.13 -8.73
CA VAL A 316 34.26 14.05 -9.44
C VAL A 316 35.75 14.09 -9.08
N GLY A 317 36.19 13.08 -8.33
CA GLY A 317 37.61 12.88 -8.00
C GLY A 317 38.44 12.26 -9.13
N ALA A 318 39.74 12.10 -8.93
CA ALA A 318 40.66 11.58 -9.94
C ALA A 318 40.32 10.19 -10.50
N ASN A 319 39.61 9.36 -9.72
CA ASN A 319 39.18 8.02 -10.12
C ASN A 319 37.71 7.98 -10.58
N GLY A 320 37.08 9.14 -10.82
CA GLY A 320 35.66 9.23 -11.17
C GLY A 320 34.70 8.99 -10.01
N THR A 321 35.21 8.97 -8.77
CA THR A 321 34.44 8.70 -7.54
C THR A 321 34.35 9.91 -6.66
N ASP A 322 33.35 9.93 -5.75
CA ASP A 322 33.27 10.87 -4.64
C ASP A 322 33.09 10.10 -3.31
N PRO A 323 34.09 10.06 -2.44
CA PRO A 323 34.01 9.37 -1.15
C PRO A 323 33.10 10.07 -0.13
N ALA A 324 32.72 11.33 -0.37
CA ALA A 324 31.79 12.04 0.51
C ALA A 324 30.32 11.64 0.28
N VAL A 325 30.00 10.94 -0.82
CA VAL A 325 28.65 10.45 -1.06
C VAL A 325 28.37 9.25 -0.16
N THR A 326 27.44 9.40 0.78
CA THR A 326 26.98 8.34 1.69
C THR A 326 25.67 7.70 1.26
N GLY A 327 25.00 8.25 0.27
CA GLY A 327 23.76 7.68 -0.29
C GLY A 327 23.42 8.24 -1.66
N ILE A 328 22.70 7.40 -2.44
CA ILE A 328 22.13 7.76 -3.73
C ILE A 328 20.63 7.49 -3.71
N ARG A 329 19.82 8.37 -4.31
CA ARG A 329 18.37 8.21 -4.44
C ARG A 329 17.94 8.46 -5.88
N LEU A 330 17.09 7.57 -6.40
CA LEU A 330 16.46 7.68 -7.72
C LEU A 330 14.98 7.97 -7.56
N ARG A 331 14.45 8.87 -8.37
CA ARG A 331 13.03 9.25 -8.39
C ARG A 331 12.46 9.20 -9.81
N PRO A 332 12.42 8.02 -10.44
CA PRO A 332 11.91 7.88 -11.80
C PRO A 332 10.45 8.36 -11.89
N LYS A 333 10.09 8.91 -13.03
CA LYS A 333 8.81 9.57 -13.28
C LYS A 333 7.83 8.65 -14.01
N GLY A 334 6.55 8.88 -13.76
CA GLY A 334 5.45 8.14 -14.35
C GLY A 334 4.78 7.18 -13.38
N THR A 335 3.85 6.41 -13.92
CA THR A 335 3.14 5.33 -13.20
C THR A 335 3.79 4.00 -13.53
N MET A 336 4.24 3.24 -12.51
CA MET A 336 4.78 1.91 -12.76
C MET A 336 3.65 0.91 -12.98
N ALA A 337 3.67 0.26 -14.15
CA ALA A 337 2.64 -0.71 -14.53
C ALA A 337 2.62 -1.95 -13.61
N ALA A 338 1.45 -2.56 -13.46
CA ALA A 338 1.30 -3.85 -12.79
C ALA A 338 2.06 -4.95 -13.53
N SER A 339 2.47 -6.00 -12.84
CA SER A 339 3.26 -7.12 -13.40
C SER A 339 4.52 -6.66 -14.15
N SER A 340 5.14 -5.58 -13.73
CA SER A 340 6.28 -5.00 -14.40
C SER A 340 7.52 -4.95 -13.52
N THR A 341 8.67 -4.79 -14.17
CA THR A 341 9.96 -4.65 -13.49
C THR A 341 10.74 -3.49 -14.05
N LEU A 342 11.50 -2.85 -13.21
CA LEU A 342 12.59 -1.94 -13.58
C LEU A 342 13.90 -2.41 -12.96
N SER A 343 15.02 -1.97 -13.49
CA SER A 343 16.31 -2.13 -12.83
C SER A 343 17.14 -0.86 -12.90
N SER A 344 17.95 -0.64 -11.87
CA SER A 344 18.96 0.42 -11.83
C SER A 344 20.30 -0.17 -11.44
N LYS A 345 21.38 0.30 -12.08
CA LYS A 345 22.75 -0.11 -11.77
C LYS A 345 23.60 1.11 -11.50
N PHE A 346 24.49 0.98 -10.54
CA PHE A 346 25.51 1.97 -10.21
C PHE A 346 26.75 1.25 -9.65
N ARG A 347 27.86 1.95 -9.58
CA ARG A 347 29.13 1.32 -9.23
C ARG A 347 29.77 1.99 -8.03
N TYR A 348 30.42 1.17 -7.23
CA TYR A 348 31.31 1.62 -6.17
C TYR A 348 32.72 1.14 -6.43
N ARG A 349 33.68 1.97 -6.05
CA ARG A 349 35.10 1.60 -6.05
C ARG A 349 35.46 1.17 -4.64
N VAL A 350 36.13 0.05 -4.51
CA VAL A 350 36.70 -0.44 -3.24
C VAL A 350 37.93 0.38 -2.89
N ASP A 351 38.01 0.87 -1.64
CA ASP A 351 39.10 1.69 -1.13
C ASP A 351 40.35 0.87 -0.82
#